data_b81b8589b5dd4337f5a5271546944e6b
#
_entry.id   b81b8589b5dd4337f5a5271546944e6b
#
_cell.length_a   1.000
_cell.length_b   1.000
_cell.length_c   1.000
_cell.angle_alpha   90.00
_cell.angle_beta   90.00
_cell.angle_gamma   90.00
#
_symmetry.space_group_name_H-M   'P 1'
#
loop_
_entity.id
_entity.type
_entity.pdbx_description
1 polymer ?
#
loop_
_entity_poly.entity_id
_entity_poly.type
_entity_poly.pdbx_seq_one_letter_code
_entity_poly.pdbx_strand_id
1 'polypeptide(L)'
;MLRYFIYLPLNLICMVLCYITNPFVVLFANEVGDLPKIFKLWQTWDGSVDDEEYLTEDCPKWCRYDFYKHYKPYREPVYGNHEKRCVELINPNFTTKERILRYICRVLWLTRNCGYGFAYYLFGANINAEDMKKVYGKYQQVKGEHRSLENWVKKDTNILLAPFKIKNDLVFFNNKLEFNWYMGWKVDLGLYENHRAMIANRISIRKAKFKNIL
;
A
#
# COMPACT_ATOMS: atom_id res chain seq x y z
N MET A 1 -16.81 -13.31 -3.47
CA MET A 1 -15.63 -14.16 -3.70
C MET A 1 -15.26 -14.27 -5.19
N LEU A 2 -16.18 -14.58 -6.10
CA LEU A 2 -15.91 -14.71 -7.55
C LEU A 2 -15.18 -13.47 -8.12
N ARG A 3 -15.68 -12.27 -7.81
CA ARG A 3 -15.05 -11.00 -8.21
C ARG A 3 -13.58 -10.92 -7.79
N TYR A 4 -13.24 -11.40 -6.61
CA TYR A 4 -11.86 -11.43 -6.13
C TYR A 4 -10.98 -12.35 -6.99
N PHE A 5 -11.46 -13.56 -7.27
CA PHE A 5 -10.70 -14.54 -8.07
C PHE A 5 -10.53 -14.11 -9.53
N ILE A 6 -11.40 -13.26 -10.06
CA ILE A 6 -11.22 -12.64 -11.38
C ILE A 6 -10.22 -11.47 -11.29
N TYR A 7 -10.34 -10.62 -10.29
CA TYR A 7 -9.52 -9.41 -10.19
C TYR A 7 -8.09 -9.68 -9.72
N LEU A 8 -7.88 -10.71 -8.91
CA LEU A 8 -6.55 -11.03 -8.41
C LEU A 8 -5.54 -11.35 -9.53
N PRO A 9 -5.80 -12.26 -10.48
CA PRO A 9 -4.87 -12.50 -11.58
C PRO A 9 -4.68 -11.27 -12.47
N LEU A 10 -5.73 -10.49 -12.73
CA LEU A 10 -5.61 -9.24 -13.49
C LEU A 10 -4.73 -8.22 -12.75
N ASN A 11 -4.89 -8.10 -11.44
CA ASN A 11 -4.02 -7.24 -10.63
C ASN A 11 -2.55 -7.70 -10.66
N LEU A 12 -2.31 -9.01 -10.62
CA LEU A 12 -0.95 -9.57 -10.74
C LEU A 12 -0.32 -9.25 -12.11
N ILE A 13 -1.09 -9.35 -13.20
CA ILE A 13 -0.63 -8.94 -14.53
C ILE A 13 -0.28 -7.44 -14.54
N CYS A 14 -1.13 -6.59 -13.96
CA CYS A 14 -0.85 -5.15 -13.83
C CYS A 14 0.40 -4.88 -12.99
N MET A 15 0.64 -5.66 -11.93
CA MET A 15 1.88 -5.56 -11.14
C MET A 15 3.11 -5.89 -11.99
N VAL A 16 3.09 -6.97 -12.78
CA VAL A 16 4.20 -7.32 -13.69
C VAL A 16 4.42 -6.21 -14.71
N LEU A 17 3.33 -5.65 -15.28
CA LEU A 17 3.41 -4.50 -16.19
C LEU A 17 4.08 -3.31 -15.50
N CYS A 18 3.70 -2.99 -14.27
CA CYS A 18 4.33 -1.91 -13.50
C CYS A 18 5.83 -2.16 -13.30
N TYR A 19 6.24 -3.37 -12.90
CA TYR A 19 7.66 -3.68 -12.71
C TYR A 19 8.50 -3.41 -13.96
N ILE A 20 7.98 -3.75 -15.14
CA ILE A 20 8.67 -3.53 -16.41
C ILE A 20 8.67 -2.05 -16.80
N THR A 21 7.58 -1.34 -16.55
CA THR A 21 7.37 0.02 -17.07
C THR A 21 7.77 1.14 -16.10
N ASN A 22 7.91 0.86 -14.79
CA ASN A 22 8.28 1.87 -13.79
C ASN A 22 9.48 2.75 -14.18
N PRO A 23 10.60 2.21 -14.71
CA PRO A 23 11.73 3.05 -15.14
C PRO A 23 11.36 4.10 -16.19
N PHE A 24 10.42 3.77 -17.07
CA PHE A 24 9.97 4.68 -18.12
C PHE A 24 8.92 5.66 -17.58
N VAL A 25 7.97 5.17 -16.79
CA VAL A 25 6.88 5.97 -16.23
C VAL A 25 7.40 7.10 -15.34
N VAL A 26 8.44 6.84 -14.55
CA VAL A 26 9.10 7.84 -13.69
C VAL A 26 9.63 9.04 -14.46
N LEU A 27 10.01 8.89 -15.73
CA LEU A 27 10.50 10.00 -16.57
C LEU A 27 9.43 11.08 -16.83
N PHE A 28 8.15 10.73 -16.64
CA PHE A 28 7.03 11.66 -16.83
C PHE A 28 6.57 12.31 -15.52
N ALA A 29 7.20 11.99 -14.39
CA ALA A 29 6.87 12.64 -13.13
C ALA A 29 7.31 14.09 -13.14
N ASN A 30 6.44 14.97 -12.66
CA ASN A 30 6.73 16.39 -12.54
C ASN A 30 7.77 16.68 -11.43
N GLU A 31 8.04 17.96 -11.18
CA GLU A 31 9.05 18.39 -10.21
C GLU A 31 8.72 18.05 -8.76
N VAL A 32 7.46 17.82 -8.43
CA VAL A 32 7.02 17.38 -7.09
C VAL A 32 6.68 15.88 -7.03
N GLY A 33 7.04 15.16 -8.10
CA GLY A 33 6.88 13.70 -8.14
C GLY A 33 5.46 13.22 -8.45
N ASP A 34 4.57 14.06 -8.97
CA ASP A 34 3.26 13.60 -9.42
C ASP A 34 3.34 13.09 -10.86
N LEU A 35 2.73 11.95 -11.10
CA LEU A 35 2.57 11.38 -12.42
C LEU A 35 1.39 12.02 -13.16
N PRO A 36 1.48 12.24 -14.48
CA PRO A 36 0.36 12.71 -15.28
C PRO A 36 -0.81 11.73 -15.24
N LYS A 37 -2.02 12.21 -15.54
CA LYS A 37 -3.27 11.43 -15.41
C LYS A 37 -3.21 10.06 -16.09
N ILE A 38 -2.53 9.96 -17.25
CA ILE A 38 -2.38 8.69 -17.98
C ILE A 38 -1.62 7.62 -17.19
N PHE A 39 -0.69 8.03 -16.31
CA PHE A 39 0.09 7.13 -15.47
C PHE A 39 -0.36 7.10 -14.01
N LYS A 40 -1.54 7.67 -13.68
CA LYS A 40 -2.06 7.73 -12.31
C LYS A 40 -2.23 6.33 -11.67
N LEU A 41 -2.44 5.30 -12.49
CA LEU A 41 -2.55 3.92 -12.01
C LEU A 41 -1.22 3.31 -11.51
N TRP A 42 -0.09 3.91 -11.83
CA TRP A 42 1.23 3.50 -11.31
C TRP A 42 1.52 4.10 -9.94
N GLN A 43 0.93 5.24 -9.62
CA GLN A 43 1.15 5.98 -8.38
C GLN A 43 0.20 5.51 -7.27
N THR A 44 0.62 5.62 -6.01
CA THR A 44 -0.28 5.47 -4.87
C THR A 44 -1.25 6.65 -4.81
N TRP A 45 -2.39 6.47 -4.16
CA TRP A 45 -3.36 7.55 -4.01
C TRP A 45 -2.97 8.56 -2.92
N ASP A 46 -2.11 8.14 -1.98
CA ASP A 46 -1.73 8.83 -0.75
C ASP A 46 -0.35 9.50 -0.80
N GLY A 47 0.33 9.47 -1.92
CA GLY A 47 1.63 10.12 -2.05
C GLY A 47 2.11 10.32 -3.48
N SER A 48 3.11 11.18 -3.63
CA SER A 48 3.88 11.36 -4.86
C SER A 48 5.03 10.36 -4.94
N VAL A 49 5.75 10.29 -6.06
CA VAL A 49 6.95 9.46 -6.16
C VAL A 49 8.18 10.06 -5.45
N ASP A 50 8.10 11.32 -5.01
CA ASP A 50 9.06 11.95 -4.11
C ASP A 50 8.51 11.90 -2.67
N ASP A 51 8.39 10.70 -2.12
CA ASP A 51 7.84 10.46 -0.78
C ASP A 51 8.93 10.65 0.28
N GLU A 52 8.68 11.53 1.26
CA GLU A 52 9.63 11.86 2.33
C GLU A 52 10.01 10.63 3.15
N GLU A 53 9.03 9.93 3.68
CA GLU A 53 9.24 8.78 4.57
C GLU A 53 10.06 7.70 3.86
N TYR A 54 9.74 7.44 2.60
CA TYR A 54 10.52 6.49 1.81
C TYR A 54 11.96 6.95 1.61
N LEU A 55 12.17 8.19 1.21
CA LEU A 55 13.51 8.71 0.89
C LEU A 55 14.42 8.80 2.13
N THR A 56 13.86 9.14 3.28
CA THR A 56 14.64 9.31 4.52
C THR A 56 14.85 8.02 5.27
N GLU A 57 13.87 7.13 5.31
CA GLU A 57 13.88 5.94 6.17
C GLU A 57 14.11 4.63 5.40
N ASP A 58 13.34 4.40 4.35
CA ASP A 58 13.23 3.10 3.69
C ASP A 58 14.13 2.94 2.46
N CYS A 59 14.46 4.04 1.79
CA CYS A 59 15.33 4.02 0.61
C CYS A 59 16.73 3.52 0.98
N PRO A 60 17.35 2.65 0.17
CA PRO A 60 18.72 2.20 0.40
C PRO A 60 19.69 3.37 0.57
N LYS A 61 20.57 3.32 1.58
CA LYS A 61 21.48 4.43 1.93
C LYS A 61 22.34 4.90 0.74
N TRP A 62 22.72 4.00 -0.16
CA TRP A 62 23.59 4.31 -1.30
C TRP A 62 22.92 5.16 -2.38
N CYS A 63 21.57 5.21 -2.43
CA CYS A 63 20.83 6.03 -3.40
C CYS A 63 20.13 7.24 -2.79
N ARG A 64 20.29 7.49 -1.49
CA ARG A 64 19.75 8.68 -0.84
C ARG A 64 20.45 9.95 -1.32
N TYR A 65 19.68 11.01 -1.47
CA TYR A 65 20.18 12.38 -1.67
C TYR A 65 19.62 13.27 -0.55
N ASP A 66 20.15 14.48 -0.43
CA ASP A 66 19.68 15.43 0.57
C ASP A 66 18.29 15.95 0.17
N PHE A 67 17.27 15.28 0.67
CA PHE A 67 15.87 15.58 0.37
C PHE A 67 15.47 16.99 0.85
N TYR A 68 15.79 17.33 2.09
CA TYR A 68 15.39 18.61 2.69
C TYR A 68 16.08 19.83 2.11
N LYS A 69 17.18 19.65 1.40
CA LYS A 69 17.82 20.70 0.61
C LYS A 69 16.92 21.17 -0.55
N HIS A 70 16.10 20.26 -1.07
CA HIS A 70 15.29 20.51 -2.26
C HIS A 70 13.81 20.60 -2.00
N TYR A 71 13.30 19.91 -0.97
CA TYR A 71 11.88 19.79 -0.69
C TYR A 71 11.51 20.14 0.72
N LYS A 72 10.32 20.71 0.86
CA LYS A 72 9.60 20.88 2.12
C LYS A 72 8.39 19.96 2.11
N PRO A 73 8.34 18.95 3.00
CA PRO A 73 7.18 18.07 3.09
C PRO A 73 6.01 18.78 3.77
N TYR A 74 4.80 18.43 3.34
CA TYR A 74 3.56 18.83 3.99
C TYR A 74 2.49 17.76 3.79
N ARG A 75 1.39 17.87 4.52
CA ARG A 75 0.28 16.92 4.48
C ARG A 75 -1.00 17.63 4.10
N GLU A 76 -1.75 17.06 3.17
CA GLU A 76 -3.07 17.52 2.77
C GLU A 76 -4.13 16.56 3.28
N PRO A 77 -5.18 17.03 3.98
CA PRO A 77 -6.31 16.19 4.33
C PRO A 77 -7.02 15.74 3.05
N VAL A 78 -7.20 14.44 2.90
CA VAL A 78 -7.84 13.87 1.71
C VAL A 78 -9.20 13.30 2.03
N TYR A 79 -9.34 12.62 3.19
CA TYR A 79 -10.49 11.75 3.39
C TYR A 79 -10.55 11.18 4.80
N GLY A 80 -11.50 11.63 5.60
CA GLY A 80 -11.55 11.28 7.02
C GLY A 80 -10.26 11.69 7.72
N ASN A 81 -9.57 10.74 8.35
CA ASN A 81 -8.27 10.97 9.00
C ASN A 81 -7.07 10.66 8.10
N HIS A 82 -7.28 10.44 6.79
CA HIS A 82 -6.18 10.24 5.85
C HIS A 82 -5.63 11.57 5.36
N GLU A 83 -4.33 11.61 5.33
CA GLU A 83 -3.56 12.72 4.78
C GLU A 83 -2.76 12.22 3.57
N LYS A 84 -2.81 12.96 2.49
CA LYS A 84 -1.91 12.77 1.37
C LYS A 84 -0.57 13.40 1.73
N ARG A 85 0.51 12.65 1.57
CA ARG A 85 1.88 13.15 1.71
C ARG A 85 2.28 13.89 0.45
N CYS A 86 2.56 15.17 0.59
CA CYS A 86 2.92 16.08 -0.48
C CYS A 86 4.29 16.69 -0.22
N VAL A 87 4.90 17.22 -1.27
CA VAL A 87 6.15 17.97 -1.19
C VAL A 87 6.06 19.26 -1.98
N GLU A 88 6.64 20.31 -1.44
CA GLU A 88 6.86 21.58 -2.12
C GLU A 88 8.32 21.66 -2.56
N LEU A 89 8.57 21.99 -3.82
CA LEU A 89 9.93 22.18 -4.32
C LEU A 89 10.42 23.56 -3.91
N ILE A 90 11.39 23.62 -3.01
CA ILE A 90 11.99 24.87 -2.49
C ILE A 90 13.30 25.21 -3.19
N ASN A 91 14.02 24.23 -3.75
CA ASN A 91 15.27 24.45 -4.47
C ASN A 91 15.37 23.55 -5.70
N PRO A 92 15.19 24.06 -6.91
CA PRO A 92 15.24 23.28 -8.15
C PRO A 92 16.68 22.95 -8.62
N ASN A 93 17.71 23.47 -7.95
CA ASN A 93 19.10 23.32 -8.38
C ASN A 93 19.69 21.97 -7.96
N PHE A 94 19.26 20.91 -8.62
CA PHE A 94 19.84 19.58 -8.45
C PHE A 94 21.14 19.45 -9.21
N THR A 95 22.18 18.94 -8.56
CA THR A 95 23.39 18.47 -9.25
C THR A 95 23.08 17.26 -10.13
N THR A 96 23.92 16.95 -11.10
CA THR A 96 23.76 15.76 -11.96
C THR A 96 23.66 14.48 -11.12
N LYS A 97 24.47 14.35 -10.07
CA LYS A 97 24.42 13.21 -9.17
C LYS A 97 23.06 13.12 -8.45
N GLU A 98 22.55 14.22 -7.91
CA GLU A 98 21.25 14.26 -7.23
C GLU A 98 20.09 13.92 -8.18
N ARG A 99 20.15 14.37 -9.44
CA ARG A 99 19.15 13.99 -10.47
C ARG A 99 19.12 12.50 -10.74
N ILE A 100 20.28 11.86 -10.85
CA ILE A 100 20.39 10.41 -11.05
C ILE A 100 19.86 9.67 -9.81
N LEU A 101 20.28 10.06 -8.61
CA LEU A 101 19.82 9.43 -7.37
C LEU A 101 18.30 9.60 -7.20
N ARG A 102 17.77 10.78 -7.47
CA ARG A 102 16.34 11.06 -7.43
C ARG A 102 15.57 10.14 -8.39
N TYR A 103 16.03 10.00 -9.64
CA TYR A 103 15.43 9.08 -10.59
C TYR A 103 15.41 7.64 -10.06
N ILE A 104 16.54 7.16 -9.54
CA ILE A 104 16.65 5.81 -8.96
C ILE A 104 15.69 5.64 -7.79
N CYS A 105 15.63 6.60 -6.87
CA CYS A 105 14.72 6.57 -5.72
C CYS A 105 13.26 6.50 -6.16
N ARG A 106 12.85 7.29 -7.15
CA ARG A 106 11.51 7.27 -7.73
C ARG A 106 11.15 5.90 -8.34
N VAL A 107 12.08 5.28 -9.09
CA VAL A 107 11.89 3.93 -9.64
C VAL A 107 11.74 2.91 -8.53
N LEU A 108 12.59 2.95 -7.51
CA LEU A 108 12.53 2.03 -6.38
C LEU A 108 11.23 2.21 -5.58
N TRP A 109 10.75 3.45 -5.39
CA TRP A 109 9.49 3.73 -4.72
C TRP A 109 8.29 3.13 -5.47
N LEU A 110 8.20 3.34 -6.80
CA LEU A 110 7.15 2.73 -7.63
C LEU A 110 7.26 1.20 -7.63
N THR A 111 8.46 0.67 -7.59
CA THR A 111 8.70 -0.78 -7.55
C THR A 111 8.25 -1.39 -6.22
N ARG A 112 8.51 -0.71 -5.09
CA ARG A 112 8.01 -1.10 -3.78
C ARG A 112 6.48 -1.10 -3.71
N ASN A 113 5.85 -0.09 -4.30
CA ASN A 113 4.40 0.11 -4.31
C ASN A 113 3.75 -0.39 -5.62
N CYS A 114 4.37 -1.38 -6.25
CA CYS A 114 4.01 -1.85 -7.58
C CYS A 114 2.55 -2.28 -7.66
N GLY A 115 1.82 -1.74 -8.65
CA GLY A 115 0.42 -2.06 -8.89
C GLY A 115 -0.56 -1.49 -7.86
N TYR A 116 -0.10 -0.65 -6.92
CA TYR A 116 -0.95 -0.09 -5.86
C TYR A 116 -2.12 0.73 -6.41
N GLY A 117 -1.87 1.60 -7.39
CA GLY A 117 -2.93 2.39 -8.03
C GLY A 117 -3.94 1.50 -8.78
N PHE A 118 -3.48 0.46 -9.47
CA PHE A 118 -4.39 -0.52 -10.11
C PHE A 118 -5.25 -1.22 -9.07
N ALA A 119 -4.63 -1.72 -7.98
CA ALA A 119 -5.34 -2.40 -6.91
C ALA A 119 -6.38 -1.50 -6.23
N TYR A 120 -6.15 -0.19 -6.18
CA TYR A 120 -7.04 0.79 -5.57
C TYR A 120 -8.08 1.31 -6.57
N TYR A 121 -7.67 1.85 -7.73
CA TYR A 121 -8.58 2.54 -8.65
C TYR A 121 -9.39 1.58 -9.52
N LEU A 122 -8.82 0.49 -10.04
CA LEU A 122 -9.51 -0.46 -10.92
C LEU A 122 -10.14 -1.61 -10.15
N PHE A 123 -9.40 -2.25 -9.27
CA PHE A 123 -9.83 -3.48 -8.61
C PHE A 123 -10.34 -3.24 -7.18
N GLY A 124 -10.27 -2.01 -6.70
CA GLY A 124 -10.78 -1.64 -5.39
C GLY A 124 -12.31 -1.73 -5.29
N ALA A 125 -12.79 -1.75 -4.06
CA ALA A 125 -14.21 -1.73 -3.75
C ALA A 125 -14.53 -0.57 -2.80
N ASN A 126 -15.63 0.13 -3.04
CA ASN A 126 -16.16 1.09 -2.09
C ASN A 126 -16.79 0.30 -0.93
N ILE A 127 -16.35 0.59 0.28
CA ILE A 127 -16.76 -0.09 1.50
C ILE A 127 -17.25 0.95 2.48
N ASN A 128 -18.45 0.75 2.99
CA ASN A 128 -18.95 1.44 4.15
C ASN A 128 -18.80 0.51 5.36
N ALA A 129 -18.27 1.00 6.46
CA ALA A 129 -18.03 0.22 7.67
C ALA A 129 -19.33 -0.43 8.21
N GLU A 130 -20.44 0.27 8.13
CA GLU A 130 -21.76 -0.21 8.57
C GLU A 130 -22.26 -1.41 7.75
N ASP A 131 -21.85 -1.50 6.48
CA ASP A 131 -22.24 -2.58 5.59
C ASP A 131 -21.44 -3.87 5.83
N MET A 132 -20.40 -3.83 6.64
CA MET A 132 -19.52 -4.98 6.85
C MET A 132 -19.95 -5.78 8.08
N LYS A 133 -20.05 -7.10 7.90
CA LYS A 133 -20.32 -8.05 8.98
C LYS A 133 -19.04 -8.80 9.32
N LYS A 134 -18.67 -8.79 10.60
CA LYS A 134 -17.62 -9.64 11.14
C LYS A 134 -18.14 -11.05 11.24
N VAL A 135 -17.55 -11.97 10.49
CA VAL A 135 -17.88 -13.40 10.53
C VAL A 135 -17.06 -14.09 11.62
N TYR A 136 -15.79 -13.72 11.71
CA TYR A 136 -14.89 -14.21 12.72
C TYR A 136 -13.83 -13.13 13.01
N GLY A 137 -13.44 -12.99 14.26
CA GLY A 137 -12.33 -12.11 14.57
C GLY A 137 -11.87 -12.23 16.00
N LYS A 138 -10.58 -12.41 16.13
CA LYS A 138 -9.83 -12.29 17.38
C LYS A 138 -8.74 -11.24 17.15
N TYR A 139 -8.77 -10.23 17.97
CA TYR A 139 -7.77 -9.17 17.95
C TYR A 139 -6.80 -9.37 19.09
N GLN A 140 -5.52 -9.27 18.83
CA GLN A 140 -4.50 -9.30 19.85
C GLN A 140 -3.44 -8.23 19.52
N GLN A 141 -3.22 -7.32 20.45
CA GLN A 141 -2.13 -6.36 20.38
C GLN A 141 -0.93 -6.91 21.18
N VAL A 142 0.21 -7.07 20.53
CA VAL A 142 1.44 -7.53 21.17
C VAL A 142 2.55 -6.55 20.81
N LYS A 143 3.10 -5.86 21.81
CA LYS A 143 4.23 -4.90 21.67
C LYS A 143 4.03 -3.87 20.55
N GLY A 144 2.84 -3.28 20.43
CA GLY A 144 2.54 -2.26 19.42
C GLY A 144 2.24 -2.79 18.01
N GLU A 145 2.41 -4.07 17.72
CA GLU A 145 1.98 -4.67 16.46
C GLU A 145 0.56 -5.23 16.59
N HIS A 146 -0.26 -4.93 15.58
CA HIS A 146 -1.63 -5.42 15.51
C HIS A 146 -1.66 -6.80 14.86
N ARG A 147 -2.02 -7.83 15.61
CA ARG A 147 -2.32 -9.15 15.07
C ARG A 147 -3.82 -9.35 15.04
N SER A 148 -4.35 -9.73 13.91
CA SER A 148 -5.77 -9.98 13.80
C SER A 148 -6.05 -11.23 12.99
N LEU A 149 -6.88 -12.09 13.56
CA LEU A 149 -7.64 -13.08 12.82
C LEU A 149 -8.97 -12.43 12.51
N GLU A 150 -9.16 -11.94 11.28
CA GLU A 150 -10.35 -11.17 10.93
C GLU A 150 -10.94 -11.64 9.62
N ASN A 151 -12.19 -12.07 9.69
CA ASN A 151 -12.97 -12.39 8.51
C ASN A 151 -14.18 -11.47 8.46
N TRP A 152 -14.24 -10.66 7.42
CA TRP A 152 -15.30 -9.71 7.18
C TRP A 152 -15.96 -9.98 5.84
N VAL A 153 -17.27 -9.79 5.78
CA VAL A 153 -18.05 -9.88 4.54
C VAL A 153 -19.07 -8.76 4.50
N LYS A 154 -19.39 -8.23 3.32
CA LYS A 154 -20.45 -7.24 3.17
C LYS A 154 -21.79 -7.90 3.46
N LYS A 155 -22.61 -7.24 4.31
CA LYS A 155 -23.97 -7.68 4.63
C LYS A 155 -24.86 -7.64 3.37
N ASP A 156 -25.90 -8.43 3.37
CA ASP A 156 -27.02 -8.40 2.42
C ASP A 156 -26.63 -8.39 0.92
N THR A 157 -25.41 -8.81 0.63
CA THR A 157 -24.91 -8.93 -0.74
C THR A 157 -24.70 -10.40 -1.09
N ASN A 158 -24.95 -10.76 -2.34
CA ASN A 158 -24.60 -12.09 -2.82
C ASN A 158 -23.11 -12.36 -2.50
N ILE A 159 -22.84 -13.40 -1.72
CA ILE A 159 -21.51 -13.76 -1.23
C ILE A 159 -20.48 -13.93 -2.36
N LEU A 160 -20.93 -14.28 -3.56
CA LEU A 160 -20.05 -14.39 -4.73
C LEU A 160 -19.49 -13.03 -5.19
N LEU A 161 -20.24 -11.95 -5.01
CA LEU A 161 -19.87 -10.60 -5.46
C LEU A 161 -19.43 -9.70 -4.30
N ALA A 162 -19.72 -10.08 -3.07
CA ALA A 162 -19.43 -9.28 -1.90
C ALA A 162 -17.94 -9.04 -1.70
N PRO A 163 -17.52 -7.83 -1.36
CA PRO A 163 -16.20 -7.60 -0.79
C PRO A 163 -16.03 -8.40 0.51
N PHE A 164 -14.86 -8.97 0.69
CA PHE A 164 -14.51 -9.71 1.88
C PHE A 164 -13.06 -9.45 2.31
N LYS A 165 -12.75 -9.75 3.55
CA LYS A 165 -11.39 -9.74 4.10
C LYS A 165 -11.18 -11.01 4.90
N ILE A 166 -10.14 -11.75 4.57
CA ILE A 166 -9.62 -12.87 5.37
C ILE A 166 -8.20 -12.52 5.75
N LYS A 167 -7.92 -12.49 7.05
CA LYS A 167 -6.58 -12.26 7.57
C LYS A 167 -6.30 -13.26 8.68
N ASN A 168 -5.34 -14.14 8.48
CA ASN A 168 -4.95 -15.15 9.44
C ASN A 168 -3.44 -15.12 9.63
N ASP A 169 -3.02 -15.06 10.89
CA ASP A 169 -1.64 -15.19 11.32
C ASP A 169 -1.52 -16.50 12.13
N LEU A 170 -0.87 -17.49 11.56
CA LEU A 170 -0.65 -18.80 12.18
C LEU A 170 0.80 -18.92 12.63
N VAL A 171 1.02 -19.51 13.81
CA VAL A 171 2.34 -19.72 14.36
C VAL A 171 2.65 -21.21 14.44
N PHE A 172 3.83 -21.59 13.97
CA PHE A 172 4.27 -22.97 13.89
C PHE A 172 5.62 -23.19 14.58
N PHE A 173 6.00 -24.46 14.74
CA PHE A 173 7.29 -24.89 15.29
C PHE A 173 7.64 -24.23 16.62
N ASN A 174 6.78 -24.43 17.63
CA ASN A 174 6.98 -23.84 18.96
C ASN A 174 7.24 -22.33 18.90
N ASN A 175 6.43 -21.62 18.12
CA ASN A 175 6.46 -20.16 17.99
C ASN A 175 7.72 -19.60 17.29
N LYS A 176 8.41 -20.41 16.49
CA LYS A 176 9.60 -19.96 15.74
C LYS A 176 9.25 -19.36 14.38
N LEU A 177 8.19 -19.85 13.73
CA LEU A 177 7.74 -19.39 12.42
C LEU A 177 6.32 -18.86 12.49
N GLU A 178 6.08 -17.78 11.76
CA GLU A 178 4.79 -17.15 11.60
C GLU A 178 4.40 -17.16 10.12
N PHE A 179 3.24 -17.74 9.82
CA PHE A 179 2.63 -17.73 8.51
C PHE A 179 1.51 -16.69 8.49
N ASN A 180 1.67 -15.70 7.63
CA ASN A 180 0.66 -14.66 7.45
C ASN A 180 -0.04 -14.86 6.11
N TRP A 181 -1.34 -14.95 6.17
CA TRP A 181 -2.20 -15.04 5.01
C TRP A 181 -3.26 -13.95 5.02
N TYR A 182 -3.26 -13.13 4.00
CA TYR A 182 -4.24 -12.08 3.78
C TYR A 182 -4.85 -12.23 2.38
N MET A 183 -6.18 -12.26 2.28
CA MET A 183 -6.95 -12.29 1.04
C MET A 183 -8.12 -11.32 1.09
N GLY A 184 -8.47 -10.74 -0.07
CA GLY A 184 -9.64 -9.90 -0.23
C GLY A 184 -9.30 -8.43 -0.39
N TRP A 185 -10.12 -7.56 0.16
CA TRP A 185 -9.93 -6.11 0.14
C TRP A 185 -9.38 -5.62 1.48
N LYS A 186 -8.48 -4.65 1.44
CA LYS A 186 -7.98 -3.99 2.64
C LYS A 186 -9.09 -3.16 3.27
N VAL A 187 -9.87 -3.80 4.14
CA VAL A 187 -10.93 -3.17 4.91
C VAL A 187 -10.33 -2.73 6.23
N ASP A 188 -10.36 -1.45 6.51
CA ASP A 188 -10.04 -0.88 7.80
C ASP A 188 -11.27 -0.20 8.38
N LEU A 189 -11.96 -0.92 9.25
CA LEU A 189 -13.26 -0.53 9.78
C LEU A 189 -13.17 0.39 10.99
N GLY A 190 -11.96 0.66 11.48
CA GLY A 190 -11.75 1.52 12.64
C GLY A 190 -11.54 3.00 12.31
N LEU A 191 -11.30 3.32 11.04
CA LEU A 191 -10.80 4.64 10.67
C LEU A 191 -11.75 5.46 9.78
N TYR A 192 -12.69 4.83 9.04
CA TYR A 192 -13.49 5.55 8.03
C TYR A 192 -14.91 5.05 7.91
N GLU A 193 -15.85 5.98 7.77
CA GLU A 193 -17.24 5.66 7.47
C GLU A 193 -17.40 5.13 6.04
N ASN A 194 -16.76 5.80 5.08
CA ASN A 194 -16.78 5.40 3.67
C ASN A 194 -15.37 5.46 3.09
N HIS A 195 -14.85 4.36 2.61
CA HIS A 195 -13.56 4.35 1.94
C HIS A 195 -13.48 3.35 0.78
N ARG A 196 -12.52 3.56 -0.08
CA ARG A 196 -12.21 2.63 -1.14
C ARG A 196 -11.12 1.68 -0.68
N ALA A 197 -11.45 0.42 -0.52
CA ALA A 197 -10.50 -0.62 -0.15
C ALA A 197 -9.83 -1.19 -1.40
N MET A 198 -8.50 -1.25 -1.39
CA MET A 198 -7.75 -1.91 -2.45
C MET A 198 -7.82 -3.42 -2.35
N ILE A 199 -7.80 -4.11 -3.50
CA ILE A 199 -7.63 -5.57 -3.52
C ILE A 199 -6.23 -5.92 -3.02
N ALA A 200 -6.12 -6.96 -2.21
CA ALA A 200 -4.85 -7.40 -1.69
C ALA A 200 -4.77 -8.91 -1.56
N ASN A 201 -3.58 -9.42 -1.78
CA ASN A 201 -3.18 -10.77 -1.45
C ASN A 201 -1.77 -10.72 -0.86
N ARG A 202 -1.58 -11.36 0.26
CA ARG A 202 -0.27 -11.49 0.89
C ARG A 202 -0.13 -12.87 1.50
N ILE A 203 0.91 -13.56 1.11
CA ILE A 203 1.35 -14.79 1.76
C ILE A 203 2.79 -14.55 2.18
N SER A 204 3.10 -14.73 3.46
CA SER A 204 4.47 -14.61 3.93
C SER A 204 4.75 -15.58 5.07
N ILE A 205 5.94 -16.13 5.05
CA ILE A 205 6.51 -16.93 6.15
C ILE A 205 7.67 -16.14 6.71
N ARG A 206 7.67 -15.88 7.99
CA ARG A 206 8.74 -15.13 8.66
C ARG A 206 9.08 -15.74 10.03
N LYS A 207 10.22 -15.40 10.59
CA LYS A 207 10.49 -15.72 12.00
C LYS A 207 9.44 -15.04 12.86
N ALA A 208 8.83 -15.80 13.77
CA ALA A 208 7.89 -15.22 14.72
C ALA A 208 8.62 -14.19 15.58
N LYS A 209 8.15 -12.96 15.58
CA LYS A 209 8.76 -11.88 16.36
C LYS A 209 8.47 -12.00 17.85
N PHE A 210 7.52 -12.85 18.23
CA PHE A 210 7.04 -12.96 19.60
C PHE A 210 6.92 -14.42 20.03
N LYS A 211 7.35 -14.71 21.25
CA LYS A 211 6.95 -15.93 21.94
C LYS A 211 5.46 -15.79 22.30
N ASN A 212 4.66 -16.82 22.06
CA ASN A 212 3.26 -16.82 22.50
C ASN A 212 3.21 -16.54 23.99
N ILE A 213 2.44 -15.57 24.35
CA ILE A 213 1.90 -15.47 25.69
C ILE A 213 0.57 -16.23 25.59
N LEU A 214 0.58 -17.48 26.00
CA LEU A 214 -0.62 -18.22 26.34
C LEU A 214 -1.24 -17.59 27.57
#